data_270e2096a7410dbc6f837b3a309b341b
#
_entry.id   270e2096a7410dbc6f837b3a309b341b
#
_cell.length_a   1.000
_cell.length_b   1.000
_cell.length_c   1.000
_cell.angle_alpha   90.00
_cell.angle_beta   90.00
_cell.angle_gamma   90.00
#
_symmetry.space_group_name_H-M   'P 1'
#
loop_
_entity.id
_entity.type
_entity.pdbx_description
1 polymer ?
#
loop_
_entity_poly.entity_id
_entity_poly.type
_entity_poly.pdbx_seq_one_letter_code
_entity_poly.pdbx_strand_id
1 'polypeptide(L)'
;MKDWLVNKKLVIIGGTAGMGLSAALACIEEGAKVIVVGRNAEHVAEANKKFSAHGFAMEGDATNETTAENAIDFCIKKFGGFDGLYHVAGGSGRKFGDGPLHELTTEGWEKTLQLNLTSLMFSNRATAKYFMEKKQSGVILNMSSVLGFSPSPKYFTTHAYAAAKSAVIGFTKATAAYYAPYNIRINVIAPSLIETPMSQRATNDDVIMQFIKTKQPLDNGRIGVPDDADGAAVFLLSDHAKFITGQVIAVDGGWSVSEGQY
;
A
#
# COMPACT_ATOMS: atom_id res chain seq x y z
N MET A 1 -16.66 -11.45 6.87
CA MET A 1 -15.70 -12.46 6.41
C MET A 1 -15.20 -13.16 7.66
N LYS A 2 -14.93 -14.41 7.65
CA LYS A 2 -14.22 -15.08 8.74
C LYS A 2 -13.29 -16.12 8.16
N ASP A 3 -12.08 -16.15 8.71
CA ASP A 3 -11.08 -17.19 8.42
C ASP A 3 -10.51 -17.21 6.98
N TRP A 4 -10.58 -16.09 6.25
CA TRP A 4 -10.08 -16.03 4.87
C TRP A 4 -8.55 -16.12 4.78
N LEU A 5 -7.84 -15.77 5.85
CA LEU A 5 -6.38 -15.74 5.92
C LEU A 5 -5.81 -16.73 6.97
N VAL A 6 -6.61 -17.72 7.39
CA VAL A 6 -6.15 -18.73 8.34
C VAL A 6 -4.83 -19.36 7.85
N ASN A 7 -3.86 -19.42 8.76
CA ASN A 7 -2.50 -19.91 8.53
C ASN A 7 -1.63 -19.10 7.56
N LYS A 8 -2.12 -18.00 6.94
CA LYS A 8 -1.28 -17.10 6.13
C LYS A 8 -0.31 -16.32 7.03
N LYS A 9 0.92 -16.18 6.59
CA LYS A 9 2.00 -15.45 7.24
C LYS A 9 2.41 -14.30 6.33
N LEU A 10 2.11 -13.09 6.74
CA LEU A 10 2.19 -11.91 5.89
C LEU A 10 3.23 -10.91 6.43
N VAL A 11 3.87 -10.20 5.52
CA VAL A 11 4.69 -9.03 5.82
C VAL A 11 4.01 -7.79 5.23
N ILE A 12 3.85 -6.73 6.03
CA ILE A 12 3.27 -5.46 5.60
C ILE A 12 4.31 -4.35 5.77
N ILE A 13 4.85 -3.86 4.68
CA ILE A 13 5.79 -2.74 4.67
C ILE A 13 5.00 -1.42 4.71
N GLY A 14 5.18 -0.62 5.75
CA GLY A 14 4.35 0.56 6.05
C GLY A 14 3.12 0.22 6.89
N GLY A 15 3.19 -0.82 7.73
CA GLY A 15 2.09 -1.39 8.49
C GLY A 15 1.93 -0.87 9.93
N THR A 16 2.64 0.20 10.35
CA THR A 16 2.60 0.68 11.75
C THR A 16 1.63 1.85 11.98
N ALA A 17 1.02 2.38 10.92
CA ALA A 17 0.03 3.48 11.00
C ALA A 17 -0.90 3.47 9.77
N GLY A 18 -1.99 4.26 9.83
CA GLY A 18 -2.91 4.48 8.71
C GLY A 18 -3.44 3.19 8.09
N MET A 19 -3.56 3.16 6.77
CA MET A 19 -4.10 2.01 6.02
C MET A 19 -3.33 0.71 6.24
N GLY A 20 -2.00 0.77 6.40
CA GLY A 20 -1.21 -0.43 6.63
C GLY A 20 -1.46 -1.07 7.99
N LEU A 21 -1.68 -0.27 9.04
CA LEU A 21 -2.04 -0.79 10.37
C LEU A 21 -3.46 -1.33 10.38
N SER A 22 -4.41 -0.64 9.73
CA SER A 22 -5.78 -1.11 9.58
C SER A 22 -5.81 -2.48 8.89
N ALA A 23 -5.16 -2.60 7.74
CA ALA A 23 -5.05 -3.87 7.01
C ALA A 23 -4.37 -4.97 7.84
N ALA A 24 -3.34 -4.62 8.65
CA ALA A 24 -2.70 -5.60 9.52
C ALA A 24 -3.67 -6.18 10.55
N LEU A 25 -4.46 -5.31 11.19
CA LEU A 25 -5.49 -5.73 12.16
C LEU A 25 -6.56 -6.57 11.48
N ALA A 26 -7.08 -6.15 10.33
CA ALA A 26 -8.07 -6.90 9.56
C ALA A 26 -7.53 -8.28 9.12
N CYS A 27 -6.27 -8.36 8.69
CA CYS A 27 -5.65 -9.64 8.35
C CYS A 27 -5.53 -10.57 9.57
N ILE A 28 -5.22 -10.02 10.75
CA ILE A 28 -5.15 -10.80 12.01
C ILE A 28 -6.56 -11.30 12.40
N GLU A 29 -7.59 -10.47 12.28
CA GLU A 29 -8.99 -10.87 12.54
C GLU A 29 -9.46 -11.98 11.61
N GLU A 30 -8.93 -12.05 10.39
CA GLU A 30 -9.18 -13.12 9.42
C GLU A 30 -8.22 -14.33 9.56
N GLY A 31 -7.45 -14.41 10.65
CA GLY A 31 -6.65 -15.55 11.02
C GLY A 31 -5.20 -15.56 10.53
N ALA A 32 -4.72 -14.45 9.93
CA ALA A 32 -3.32 -14.35 9.54
C ALA A 32 -2.38 -14.12 10.72
N LYS A 33 -1.10 -14.45 10.52
CA LYS A 33 0.03 -13.99 11.32
C LYS A 33 0.76 -12.90 10.55
N VAL A 34 1.03 -11.75 11.19
CA VAL A 34 1.49 -10.56 10.46
C VAL A 34 2.74 -9.97 11.08
N ILE A 35 3.76 -9.69 10.28
CA ILE A 35 4.87 -8.79 10.61
C ILE A 35 4.62 -7.46 9.92
N VAL A 36 4.66 -6.37 10.65
CA VAL A 36 4.58 -5.03 10.07
C VAL A 36 5.88 -4.27 10.25
N VAL A 37 6.20 -3.42 9.28
CA VAL A 37 7.40 -2.58 9.31
C VAL A 37 7.02 -1.12 9.21
N GLY A 38 7.67 -0.27 10.02
CA GLY A 38 7.52 1.18 9.97
C GLY A 38 8.76 1.92 10.49
N ARG A 39 8.94 3.18 10.09
CA ARG A 39 10.14 3.97 10.42
C ARG A 39 10.10 4.66 11.78
N ASN A 40 8.91 4.91 12.29
CA ASN A 40 8.73 5.67 13.52
C ASN A 40 8.63 4.68 14.69
N ALA A 41 9.59 4.77 15.63
CA ALA A 41 9.67 3.89 16.80
C ALA A 41 8.42 3.97 17.70
N GLU A 42 7.80 5.16 17.82
CA GLU A 42 6.57 5.33 18.60
C GLU A 42 5.40 4.59 17.95
N HIS A 43 5.23 4.72 16.62
CA HIS A 43 4.22 3.96 15.89
C HIS A 43 4.47 2.45 15.96
N VAL A 44 5.72 2.01 15.94
CA VAL A 44 6.08 0.59 16.14
C VAL A 44 5.65 0.12 17.52
N ALA A 45 5.94 0.90 18.57
CA ALA A 45 5.54 0.57 19.93
C ALA A 45 4.01 0.52 20.09
N GLU A 46 3.29 1.51 19.52
CA GLU A 46 1.83 1.55 19.56
C GLU A 46 1.17 0.40 18.75
N ALA A 47 1.73 0.05 17.61
CA ALA A 47 1.25 -1.10 16.83
C ALA A 47 1.43 -2.41 17.63
N ASN A 48 2.57 -2.60 18.28
CA ASN A 48 2.82 -3.78 19.13
C ASN A 48 1.84 -3.89 20.31
N LYS A 49 1.36 -2.77 20.86
CA LYS A 49 0.32 -2.79 21.92
C LYS A 49 -1.05 -3.28 21.38
N LYS A 50 -1.34 -3.01 20.11
CA LYS A 50 -2.61 -3.39 19.47
C LYS A 50 -2.61 -4.85 19.00
N PHE A 51 -1.43 -5.41 18.74
CA PHE A 51 -1.31 -6.78 18.26
C PHE A 51 -1.40 -7.80 19.39
N SER A 52 -2.08 -8.90 19.12
CA SER A 52 -2.03 -10.12 19.91
C SER A 52 -0.75 -10.93 19.57
N ALA A 53 -0.67 -12.18 20.01
CA ALA A 53 0.41 -13.09 19.64
C ALA A 53 0.53 -13.36 18.11
N HIS A 54 -0.44 -12.89 17.31
CA HIS A 54 -0.48 -13.07 15.86
C HIS A 54 0.14 -11.90 15.08
N GLY A 55 0.59 -10.84 15.73
CA GLY A 55 1.20 -9.69 15.08
C GLY A 55 2.46 -9.19 15.79
N PHE A 56 3.44 -8.72 15.02
CA PHE A 56 4.62 -8.03 15.53
C PHE A 56 5.00 -6.85 14.63
N ALA A 57 5.33 -5.72 15.24
CA ALA A 57 5.87 -4.57 14.55
C ALA A 57 7.38 -4.46 14.78
N MET A 58 8.11 -4.14 13.72
CA MET A 58 9.53 -3.88 13.74
C MET A 58 9.87 -2.55 13.10
N GLU A 59 10.95 -1.93 13.53
CA GLU A 59 11.46 -0.70 12.94
C GLU A 59 12.23 -1.02 11.65
N GLY A 60 12.00 -0.21 10.61
CA GLY A 60 12.71 -0.31 9.34
C GLY A 60 12.29 0.75 8.35
N ASP A 61 13.22 1.27 7.56
CA ASP A 61 12.96 2.18 6.46
C ASP A 61 12.80 1.41 5.15
N ALA A 62 11.64 1.52 4.52
CA ALA A 62 11.35 0.86 3.25
C ALA A 62 12.30 1.28 2.11
N THR A 63 12.94 2.44 2.21
CA THR A 63 13.94 2.91 1.25
C THR A 63 15.31 2.24 1.40
N ASN A 64 15.50 1.45 2.47
CA ASN A 64 16.66 0.60 2.63
C ASN A 64 16.40 -0.76 1.97
N GLU A 65 17.29 -1.17 1.10
CA GLU A 65 17.19 -2.38 0.28
C GLU A 65 17.00 -3.67 1.11
N THR A 66 17.58 -3.74 2.29
CA THR A 66 17.56 -4.95 3.15
C THR A 66 16.34 -5.03 4.07
N THR A 67 15.54 -3.97 4.17
CA THR A 67 14.42 -3.90 5.13
C THR A 67 13.41 -5.03 4.91
N ALA A 68 13.05 -5.29 3.66
CA ALA A 68 12.07 -6.34 3.35
C ALA A 68 12.64 -7.75 3.56
N GLU A 69 13.91 -7.98 3.25
CA GLU A 69 14.59 -9.26 3.53
C GLU A 69 14.59 -9.54 5.03
N ASN A 70 14.99 -8.57 5.84
CA ASN A 70 14.98 -8.69 7.31
C ASN A 70 13.57 -8.96 7.87
N ALA A 71 12.54 -8.35 7.29
CA ALA A 71 11.16 -8.58 7.71
C ALA A 71 10.65 -9.99 7.34
N ILE A 72 11.01 -10.48 6.16
CA ILE A 72 10.71 -11.85 5.73
C ILE A 72 11.41 -12.86 6.63
N ASP A 73 12.69 -12.68 6.93
CA ASP A 73 13.45 -13.56 7.82
C ASP A 73 12.86 -13.56 9.23
N PHE A 74 12.44 -12.38 9.73
CA PHE A 74 11.77 -12.28 11.02
C PHE A 74 10.41 -13.00 11.02
N CYS A 75 9.64 -12.90 9.93
CA CYS A 75 8.39 -13.63 9.75
C CYS A 75 8.61 -15.16 9.79
N ILE A 76 9.60 -15.64 9.08
CA ILE A 76 9.97 -17.07 9.06
C ILE A 76 10.39 -17.54 10.45
N LYS A 77 11.24 -16.76 11.14
CA LYS A 77 11.70 -17.09 12.50
C LYS A 77 10.57 -17.14 13.52
N LYS A 78 9.61 -16.20 13.42
CA LYS A 78 8.49 -16.09 14.38
C LYS A 78 7.35 -17.06 14.09
N PHE A 79 7.04 -17.29 12.83
CA PHE A 79 5.82 -17.99 12.42
C PHE A 79 6.08 -19.27 11.61
N GLY A 80 7.33 -19.58 11.30
CA GLY A 80 7.71 -20.80 10.58
C GLY A 80 7.47 -20.72 9.05
N GLY A 81 7.29 -19.53 8.46
CA GLY A 81 7.10 -19.36 7.01
C GLY A 81 6.73 -17.95 6.61
N PHE A 82 6.54 -17.75 5.29
CA PHE A 82 6.12 -16.50 4.70
C PHE A 82 5.28 -16.80 3.44
N ASP A 83 4.09 -16.20 3.34
CA ASP A 83 3.10 -16.51 2.28
C ASP A 83 2.77 -15.29 1.43
N GLY A 84 2.99 -14.07 1.91
CA GLY A 84 2.63 -12.88 1.14
C GLY A 84 3.14 -11.55 1.69
N LEU A 85 3.31 -10.60 0.76
CA LEU A 85 3.72 -9.23 1.01
C LEU A 85 2.55 -8.28 0.74
N TYR A 86 2.38 -7.27 1.58
CA TYR A 86 1.65 -6.06 1.26
C TYR A 86 2.55 -4.84 1.40
N HIS A 87 2.82 -4.14 0.29
CA HIS A 87 3.63 -2.91 0.31
C HIS A 87 2.71 -1.69 0.32
N VAL A 88 2.58 -1.05 1.47
CA VAL A 88 1.78 0.16 1.71
C VAL A 88 2.67 1.40 1.84
N ALA A 89 3.95 1.22 2.20
CA ALA A 89 4.87 2.33 2.42
C ALA A 89 4.95 3.27 1.23
N GLY A 90 4.95 4.55 1.52
CA GLY A 90 5.02 5.62 0.53
C GLY A 90 4.87 6.97 1.21
N GLY A 91 4.80 8.02 0.41
CA GLY A 91 4.64 9.36 0.97
C GLY A 91 4.55 10.45 -0.08
N SER A 92 4.01 11.60 0.34
CA SER A 92 4.03 12.81 -0.48
C SER A 92 5.44 13.38 -0.58
N GLY A 93 5.85 13.73 -1.79
CA GLY A 93 7.12 14.39 -2.05
C GLY A 93 7.09 15.91 -1.90
N ARG A 94 5.94 16.50 -1.53
CA ARG A 94 5.77 17.97 -1.49
C ARG A 94 6.83 18.68 -0.67
N LYS A 95 7.20 18.15 0.48
CA LYS A 95 8.24 18.73 1.35
C LYS A 95 9.65 18.73 0.74
N PHE A 96 9.84 17.98 -0.34
CA PHE A 96 11.11 17.90 -1.08
C PHE A 96 11.04 18.67 -2.42
N GLY A 97 9.91 19.28 -2.74
CA GLY A 97 9.73 20.04 -3.98
C GLY A 97 8.97 19.29 -5.08
N ASP A 98 8.16 18.26 -4.75
CA ASP A 98 7.17 17.72 -5.69
C ASP A 98 5.97 18.66 -5.81
N GLY A 99 5.62 19.02 -7.02
CA GLY A 99 4.57 19.97 -7.33
C GLY A 99 4.26 20.04 -8.82
N PRO A 100 3.80 21.21 -9.32
CA PRO A 100 3.65 21.47 -10.75
C PRO A 100 4.99 21.29 -11.49
N LEU A 101 4.95 20.80 -12.73
CA LEU A 101 6.15 20.39 -13.46
C LEU A 101 7.21 21.51 -13.57
N HIS A 102 6.80 22.76 -13.75
CA HIS A 102 7.70 23.91 -13.86
C HIS A 102 8.34 24.35 -12.53
N GLU A 103 7.82 23.86 -11.41
CA GLU A 103 8.34 24.08 -10.05
C GLU A 103 8.97 22.81 -9.44
N LEU A 104 8.82 21.67 -10.09
CA LEU A 104 9.31 20.38 -9.62
C LEU A 104 10.85 20.40 -9.56
N THR A 105 11.39 20.20 -8.36
CA THR A 105 12.84 20.12 -8.17
C THR A 105 13.36 18.72 -8.46
N THR A 106 14.66 18.60 -8.80
CA THR A 106 15.32 17.28 -8.95
C THR A 106 15.24 16.48 -7.66
N GLU A 107 15.47 17.12 -6.51
CA GLU A 107 15.31 16.45 -5.20
C GLU A 107 13.88 15.96 -4.98
N GLY A 108 12.88 16.80 -5.28
CA GLY A 108 11.46 16.41 -5.19
C GLY A 108 11.12 15.19 -6.03
N TRP A 109 11.66 15.14 -7.26
CA TRP A 109 11.52 14.01 -8.15
C TRP A 109 12.16 12.75 -7.57
N GLU A 110 13.46 12.80 -7.26
CA GLU A 110 14.24 11.65 -6.80
C GLU A 110 13.72 11.09 -5.47
N LYS A 111 13.44 11.97 -4.50
CA LYS A 111 12.90 11.53 -3.19
C LYS A 111 11.50 10.94 -3.32
N THR A 112 10.66 11.48 -4.19
CA THR A 112 9.32 10.94 -4.40
C THR A 112 9.36 9.57 -5.05
N LEU A 113 10.22 9.36 -6.05
CA LEU A 113 10.44 8.04 -6.65
C LEU A 113 11.06 7.07 -5.66
N GLN A 114 12.05 7.49 -4.87
CA GLN A 114 12.66 6.65 -3.84
C GLN A 114 11.62 6.15 -2.83
N LEU A 115 10.75 7.05 -2.34
CA LEU A 115 9.73 6.73 -1.34
C LEU A 115 8.62 5.81 -1.85
N ASN A 116 8.21 5.93 -3.12
CA ASN A 116 6.99 5.32 -3.62
C ASN A 116 7.21 4.19 -4.64
N LEU A 117 8.31 4.21 -5.39
CA LEU A 117 8.60 3.24 -6.44
C LEU A 117 9.80 2.38 -6.10
N THR A 118 10.95 2.98 -5.75
CA THR A 118 12.17 2.24 -5.45
C THR A 118 12.00 1.37 -4.21
N SER A 119 11.38 1.90 -3.14
CA SER A 119 11.07 1.15 -1.93
C SER A 119 10.16 -0.06 -2.20
N LEU A 120 9.15 0.13 -3.05
CA LEU A 120 8.25 -0.94 -3.48
C LEU A 120 9.01 -2.00 -4.30
N MET A 121 9.87 -1.58 -5.22
CA MET A 121 10.71 -2.49 -6.00
C MET A 121 11.59 -3.35 -5.08
N PHE A 122 12.22 -2.78 -4.06
CA PHE A 122 13.05 -3.52 -3.10
C PHE A 122 12.25 -4.63 -2.40
N SER A 123 11.08 -4.32 -1.87
CA SER A 123 10.26 -5.31 -1.17
C SER A 123 9.68 -6.37 -2.09
N ASN A 124 9.26 -6.00 -3.31
CA ASN A 124 8.77 -6.95 -4.31
C ASN A 124 9.90 -7.89 -4.77
N ARG A 125 11.12 -7.35 -4.98
CA ARG A 125 12.30 -8.15 -5.35
C ARG A 125 12.67 -9.17 -4.27
N ALA A 126 12.74 -8.75 -3.00
CA ALA A 126 13.03 -9.64 -1.88
C ALA A 126 11.99 -10.77 -1.78
N THR A 127 10.71 -10.44 -1.94
CA THR A 127 9.60 -11.39 -1.91
C THR A 127 9.64 -12.37 -3.08
N ALA A 128 9.81 -11.87 -4.30
CA ALA A 128 9.89 -12.70 -5.50
C ALA A 128 11.10 -13.65 -5.44
N LYS A 129 12.27 -13.15 -5.00
CA LYS A 129 13.46 -13.96 -4.77
C LYS A 129 13.18 -15.11 -3.82
N TYR A 130 12.58 -14.83 -2.66
CA TYR A 130 12.22 -15.85 -1.68
C TYR A 130 11.32 -16.95 -2.28
N PHE A 131 10.22 -16.57 -2.94
CA PHE A 131 9.29 -17.55 -3.52
C PHE A 131 9.93 -18.38 -4.63
N MET A 132 10.77 -17.77 -5.48
CA MET A 132 11.50 -18.49 -6.54
C MET A 132 12.52 -19.47 -5.98
N GLU A 133 13.31 -19.08 -4.98
CA GLU A 133 14.30 -19.95 -4.34
C GLU A 133 13.64 -21.12 -3.59
N LYS A 134 12.50 -20.87 -2.94
CA LYS A 134 11.74 -21.90 -2.22
C LYS A 134 10.83 -22.73 -3.12
N LYS A 135 10.69 -22.36 -4.41
CA LYS A 135 9.72 -22.96 -5.34
C LYS A 135 8.30 -22.98 -4.76
N GLN A 136 7.93 -21.89 -4.12
CA GLN A 136 6.69 -21.71 -3.37
C GLN A 136 5.78 -20.72 -4.11
N SER A 137 4.49 -20.99 -4.15
CA SER A 137 3.47 -20.01 -4.54
C SER A 137 3.36 -18.91 -3.50
N GLY A 138 2.89 -17.71 -3.90
CA GLY A 138 2.72 -16.62 -2.98
C GLY A 138 1.90 -15.47 -3.52
N VAL A 139 1.77 -14.41 -2.72
CA VAL A 139 1.03 -13.23 -3.11
C VAL A 139 1.80 -11.95 -2.78
N ILE A 140 1.75 -11.00 -3.69
CA ILE A 140 2.25 -9.63 -3.51
C ILE A 140 1.08 -8.68 -3.76
N LEU A 141 0.83 -7.79 -2.82
CA LEU A 141 -0.11 -6.72 -2.94
C LEU A 141 0.63 -5.38 -2.85
N ASN A 142 0.44 -4.55 -3.86
CA ASN A 142 1.07 -3.25 -3.95
C ASN A 142 0.05 -2.13 -3.70
N MET A 143 0.51 -0.97 -3.23
CA MET A 143 -0.33 0.21 -3.08
C MET A 143 0.06 1.29 -4.08
N SER A 144 -0.86 1.59 -5.00
CA SER A 144 -0.80 2.74 -5.89
C SER A 144 -1.63 3.91 -5.34
N SER A 145 -2.29 4.64 -6.18
CA SER A 145 -3.25 5.70 -5.90
C SER A 145 -4.08 5.97 -7.16
N VAL A 146 -5.29 6.47 -7.01
CA VAL A 146 -6.08 6.99 -8.15
C VAL A 146 -5.33 8.07 -8.92
N LEU A 147 -4.46 8.84 -8.27
CA LEU A 147 -3.64 9.85 -8.95
C LEU A 147 -2.68 9.28 -9.99
N GLY A 148 -2.42 7.97 -9.97
CA GLY A 148 -1.66 7.28 -11.01
C GLY A 148 -2.38 7.14 -12.35
N PHE A 149 -3.72 7.30 -12.41
CA PHE A 149 -4.52 7.14 -13.64
C PHE A 149 -5.73 8.09 -13.74
N SER A 150 -6.10 8.76 -12.66
CA SER A 150 -7.20 9.73 -12.61
C SER A 150 -6.72 11.00 -11.90
N PRO A 151 -5.98 11.88 -12.59
CA PRO A 151 -5.35 13.05 -12.00
C PRO A 151 -6.37 14.09 -11.56
N SER A 152 -5.99 14.89 -10.56
CA SER A 152 -6.76 16.05 -10.10
C SER A 152 -5.88 17.31 -10.19
N PRO A 153 -6.02 18.09 -11.25
CA PRO A 153 -5.05 19.16 -11.58
C PRO A 153 -5.10 20.36 -10.64
N LYS A 154 -6.22 20.59 -9.96
CA LYS A 154 -6.40 21.78 -9.11
C LYS A 154 -5.84 21.60 -7.70
N TYR A 155 -6.12 20.45 -7.05
CA TYR A 155 -5.86 20.27 -5.62
C TYR A 155 -4.74 19.29 -5.30
N PHE A 156 -4.41 18.39 -6.26
CA PHE A 156 -3.45 17.30 -6.06
C PHE A 156 -2.35 17.31 -7.12
N THR A 157 -1.78 18.49 -7.34
CA THR A 157 -0.71 18.73 -8.32
C THR A 157 0.63 18.24 -7.78
N THR A 158 0.85 16.93 -7.76
CA THR A 158 2.10 16.27 -7.36
C THR A 158 2.53 15.35 -8.49
N HIS A 159 3.29 15.90 -9.45
CA HIS A 159 3.56 15.20 -10.69
C HIS A 159 4.54 14.05 -10.53
N ALA A 160 5.55 14.14 -9.65
CA ALA A 160 6.43 13.02 -9.35
C ALA A 160 5.68 11.90 -8.63
N TYR A 161 4.78 12.23 -7.71
CA TYR A 161 3.93 11.23 -7.03
C TYR A 161 3.01 10.51 -8.01
N ALA A 162 2.33 11.27 -8.89
CA ALA A 162 1.46 10.68 -9.92
C ALA A 162 2.25 9.74 -10.85
N ALA A 163 3.44 10.17 -11.30
CA ALA A 163 4.34 9.34 -12.11
C ALA A 163 4.76 8.06 -11.38
N ALA A 164 5.17 8.17 -10.10
CA ALA A 164 5.54 7.01 -9.30
C ALA A 164 4.37 6.02 -9.14
N LYS A 165 3.16 6.53 -8.86
CA LYS A 165 1.97 5.67 -8.68
C LYS A 165 1.48 5.05 -9.99
N SER A 166 1.63 5.73 -11.13
CA SER A 166 1.46 5.13 -12.47
C SER A 166 2.48 4.02 -12.73
N ALA A 167 3.75 4.28 -12.39
CA ALA A 167 4.81 3.29 -12.56
C ALA A 167 4.57 2.02 -11.71
N VAL A 168 4.03 2.15 -10.50
CA VAL A 168 3.63 0.99 -9.66
C VAL A 168 2.61 0.11 -10.39
N ILE A 169 1.65 0.70 -11.11
CA ILE A 169 0.66 -0.05 -11.90
C ILE A 169 1.35 -0.82 -13.03
N GLY A 170 2.20 -0.15 -13.81
CA GLY A 170 2.94 -0.78 -14.90
C GLY A 170 3.89 -1.88 -14.41
N PHE A 171 4.63 -1.62 -13.34
CA PHE A 171 5.50 -2.58 -12.68
C PHE A 171 4.72 -3.82 -12.19
N THR A 172 3.57 -3.62 -11.54
CA THR A 172 2.72 -4.71 -11.06
C THR A 172 2.24 -5.59 -12.22
N LYS A 173 1.76 -5.00 -13.31
CA LYS A 173 1.31 -5.77 -14.49
C LYS A 173 2.44 -6.58 -15.14
N ALA A 174 3.61 -5.96 -15.33
CA ALA A 174 4.77 -6.61 -15.94
C ALA A 174 5.27 -7.78 -15.07
N THR A 175 5.38 -7.57 -13.77
CA THR A 175 5.83 -8.62 -12.84
C THR A 175 4.78 -9.70 -12.65
N ALA A 176 3.49 -9.37 -12.60
CA ALA A 176 2.41 -10.35 -12.55
C ALA A 176 2.44 -11.31 -13.76
N ALA A 177 2.65 -10.78 -14.98
CA ALA A 177 2.76 -11.58 -16.18
C ALA A 177 3.94 -12.58 -16.11
N TYR A 178 5.11 -12.12 -15.64
CA TYR A 178 6.29 -12.98 -15.54
C TYR A 178 6.15 -14.06 -14.45
N TYR A 179 5.57 -13.72 -13.29
CA TYR A 179 5.50 -14.63 -12.15
C TYR A 179 4.24 -15.51 -12.11
N ALA A 180 3.24 -15.28 -12.95
CA ALA A 180 2.03 -16.10 -13.03
C ALA A 180 2.29 -17.61 -13.24
N PRO A 181 3.21 -18.06 -14.14
CA PRO A 181 3.54 -19.48 -14.28
C PRO A 181 4.10 -20.15 -13.03
N TYR A 182 4.59 -19.36 -12.07
CA TYR A 182 5.10 -19.83 -10.78
C TYR A 182 4.04 -19.78 -9.66
N ASN A 183 2.77 -19.48 -10.00
CA ASN A 183 1.68 -19.29 -9.05
C ASN A 183 1.95 -18.17 -8.03
N ILE A 184 2.68 -17.14 -8.42
CA ILE A 184 2.87 -15.92 -7.62
C ILE A 184 1.93 -14.85 -8.19
N ARG A 185 0.95 -14.44 -7.40
CA ARG A 185 -0.03 -13.41 -7.77
C ARG A 185 0.47 -12.04 -7.35
N ILE A 186 0.35 -11.05 -8.21
CA ILE A 186 0.75 -9.68 -7.92
C ILE A 186 -0.37 -8.74 -8.35
N ASN A 187 -0.95 -7.99 -7.41
CA ASN A 187 -2.05 -7.07 -7.65
C ASN A 187 -1.79 -5.71 -6.98
N VAL A 188 -2.63 -4.73 -7.29
CA VAL A 188 -2.51 -3.37 -6.77
C VAL A 188 -3.86 -2.88 -6.23
N ILE A 189 -3.84 -2.21 -5.09
CA ILE A 189 -4.93 -1.36 -4.61
C ILE A 189 -4.59 0.09 -4.91
N ALA A 190 -5.55 0.85 -5.41
CA ALA A 190 -5.41 2.27 -5.74
C ALA A 190 -6.47 3.08 -4.95
N PRO A 191 -6.15 3.55 -3.74
CA PRO A 191 -7.06 4.38 -2.97
C PRO A 191 -7.10 5.82 -3.49
N SER A 192 -8.20 6.51 -3.18
CA SER A 192 -8.35 7.95 -3.34
C SER A 192 -7.88 8.69 -2.08
N LEU A 193 -8.55 9.79 -1.70
CA LEU A 193 -8.24 10.48 -0.46
C LEU A 193 -8.80 9.71 0.74
N ILE A 194 -7.89 9.19 1.55
CA ILE A 194 -8.17 8.47 2.79
C ILE A 194 -7.63 9.30 3.97
N GLU A 195 -8.38 9.38 5.05
CA GLU A 195 -7.98 10.07 6.27
C GLU A 195 -6.81 9.31 6.94
N THR A 196 -5.63 9.90 6.88
CA THR A 196 -4.38 9.35 7.41
C THR A 196 -3.46 10.49 7.83
N PRO A 197 -2.38 10.26 8.57
CA PRO A 197 -1.39 11.31 8.84
C PRO A 197 -0.83 12.00 7.58
N MET A 198 -0.83 11.32 6.44
CA MET A 198 -0.37 11.88 5.16
C MET A 198 -1.37 12.87 4.55
N SER A 199 -2.66 12.73 4.81
CA SER A 199 -3.73 13.52 4.19
C SER A 199 -4.09 14.80 4.93
N GLN A 200 -3.51 15.07 6.10
CA GLN A 200 -3.87 16.19 7.00
C GLN A 200 -3.96 17.56 6.29
N ARG A 201 -3.10 17.84 5.30
CA ARG A 201 -3.21 19.08 4.51
C ARG A 201 -4.58 19.19 3.81
N ALA A 202 -5.04 18.10 3.23
CA ALA A 202 -6.28 18.09 2.47
C ALA A 202 -7.50 18.03 3.39
N THR A 203 -7.42 17.29 4.49
CA THR A 203 -8.53 17.16 5.46
C THR A 203 -8.77 18.43 6.27
N ASN A 204 -7.76 19.30 6.38
CA ASN A 204 -7.85 20.59 7.05
C ASN A 204 -8.18 21.76 6.10
N ASP A 205 -8.53 21.49 4.85
CA ASP A 205 -8.85 22.50 3.83
C ASP A 205 -10.30 22.31 3.37
N ASP A 206 -11.18 23.21 3.79
CA ASP A 206 -12.61 23.14 3.50
C ASP A 206 -12.91 23.14 2.00
N VAL A 207 -12.11 23.86 1.19
CA VAL A 207 -12.30 23.92 -0.26
C VAL A 207 -11.99 22.57 -0.89
N ILE A 208 -10.91 21.92 -0.42
CA ILE A 208 -10.58 20.57 -0.86
C ILE A 208 -11.65 19.59 -0.42
N MET A 209 -12.14 19.69 0.82
CA MET A 209 -13.20 18.82 1.32
C MET A 209 -14.53 18.98 0.57
N GLN A 210 -14.88 20.21 0.14
CA GLN A 210 -16.04 20.43 -0.74
C GLN A 210 -15.85 19.74 -2.10
N PHE A 211 -14.66 19.81 -2.69
CA PHE A 211 -14.34 19.08 -3.91
C PHE A 211 -14.43 17.56 -3.71
N ILE A 212 -13.87 17.04 -2.62
CA ILE A 212 -13.92 15.60 -2.29
C ILE A 212 -15.34 15.10 -2.20
N LYS A 213 -16.24 15.86 -1.61
CA LYS A 213 -17.66 15.51 -1.48
C LYS A 213 -18.32 15.16 -2.82
N THR A 214 -17.89 15.78 -3.91
CA THR A 214 -18.39 15.50 -5.25
C THR A 214 -17.51 14.54 -6.04
N LYS A 215 -16.22 14.51 -5.74
CA LYS A 215 -15.26 13.64 -6.43
C LYS A 215 -15.25 12.22 -5.90
N GLN A 216 -15.59 12.03 -4.63
CA GLN A 216 -15.81 10.74 -3.96
C GLN A 216 -17.29 10.65 -3.50
N PRO A 217 -18.26 10.57 -4.41
CA PRO A 217 -19.67 10.77 -4.07
C PRO A 217 -20.29 9.63 -3.27
N LEU A 218 -19.65 8.48 -3.15
CA LEU A 218 -20.16 7.36 -2.39
C LEU A 218 -20.28 7.73 -0.90
N ASP A 219 -21.30 7.20 -0.23
CA ASP A 219 -21.58 7.41 1.19
C ASP A 219 -21.63 8.90 1.57
N ASN A 220 -22.47 9.66 0.83
CA ASN A 220 -22.69 11.10 0.96
C ASN A 220 -21.43 11.98 0.74
N GLY A 221 -20.45 11.47 0.02
CA GLY A 221 -19.24 12.23 -0.33
C GLY A 221 -18.25 12.41 0.82
N ARG A 222 -18.22 11.46 1.75
CA ARG A 222 -17.22 11.48 2.83
C ARG A 222 -15.82 11.21 2.32
N ILE A 223 -14.83 11.66 3.07
CA ILE A 223 -13.46 11.15 2.91
C ILE A 223 -13.42 9.66 3.25
N GLY A 224 -12.58 8.90 2.57
CA GLY A 224 -12.35 7.51 2.94
C GLY A 224 -11.64 7.40 4.30
N VAL A 225 -11.82 6.28 4.97
CA VAL A 225 -11.12 5.90 6.20
C VAL A 225 -10.23 4.68 5.97
N PRO A 226 -9.21 4.43 6.79
CA PRO A 226 -8.25 3.35 6.56
C PRO A 226 -8.89 1.98 6.30
N ASP A 227 -9.97 1.63 7.00
CA ASP A 227 -10.64 0.34 6.90
C ASP A 227 -11.48 0.16 5.62
N ASP A 228 -11.78 1.22 4.88
CA ASP A 228 -12.42 1.10 3.56
C ASP A 228 -11.60 0.23 2.58
N ALA A 229 -10.28 0.18 2.75
CA ALA A 229 -9.39 -0.62 1.89
C ALA A 229 -9.16 -2.06 2.42
N ASP A 230 -9.54 -2.36 3.66
CA ASP A 230 -9.19 -3.61 4.33
C ASP A 230 -9.86 -4.82 3.67
N GLY A 231 -11.13 -4.70 3.29
CA GLY A 231 -11.83 -5.78 2.61
C GLY A 231 -11.17 -6.18 1.28
N ALA A 232 -10.72 -5.20 0.50
CA ALA A 232 -10.00 -5.45 -0.74
C ALA A 232 -8.61 -6.07 -0.48
N ALA A 233 -7.90 -5.62 0.56
CA ALA A 233 -6.60 -6.16 0.95
C ALA A 233 -6.71 -7.62 1.39
N VAL A 234 -7.64 -7.92 2.31
CA VAL A 234 -7.92 -9.29 2.78
C VAL A 234 -8.28 -10.22 1.62
N PHE A 235 -9.21 -9.77 0.74
CA PHE A 235 -9.60 -10.56 -0.43
C PHE A 235 -8.42 -10.87 -1.35
N LEU A 236 -7.65 -9.87 -1.75
CA LEU A 236 -6.53 -10.05 -2.69
C LEU A 236 -5.37 -10.86 -2.09
N LEU A 237 -5.15 -10.79 -0.78
CA LEU A 237 -4.15 -11.59 -0.07
C LEU A 237 -4.60 -13.04 0.16
N SER A 238 -5.91 -13.33 0.12
CA SER A 238 -6.49 -14.64 0.37
C SER A 238 -6.51 -15.56 -0.85
N ASP A 239 -6.83 -16.82 -0.63
CA ASP A 239 -7.02 -17.82 -1.70
C ASP A 239 -8.36 -17.63 -2.46
N HIS A 240 -9.26 -16.76 -1.96
CA HIS A 240 -10.47 -16.37 -2.71
C HIS A 240 -10.12 -15.58 -3.98
N ALA A 241 -8.95 -14.95 -4.04
CA ALA A 241 -8.40 -14.28 -5.21
C ALA A 241 -7.41 -15.14 -6.03
N LYS A 242 -7.44 -16.47 -5.90
CA LYS A 242 -6.45 -17.39 -6.51
C LYS A 242 -6.34 -17.30 -8.03
N PHE A 243 -7.32 -16.76 -8.70
CA PHE A 243 -7.33 -16.58 -10.18
C PHE A 243 -7.23 -15.10 -10.59
N ILE A 244 -6.79 -14.23 -9.68
CA ILE A 244 -6.66 -12.77 -9.89
C ILE A 244 -5.19 -12.38 -9.78
N THR A 245 -4.61 -11.88 -10.87
CA THR A 245 -3.24 -11.32 -10.92
C THR A 245 -3.17 -10.19 -11.94
N GLY A 246 -2.27 -9.23 -11.74
CA GLY A 246 -2.07 -8.05 -12.60
C GLY A 246 -3.20 -7.01 -12.53
N GLN A 247 -4.11 -7.12 -11.56
CA GLN A 247 -5.28 -6.23 -11.48
C GLN A 247 -5.01 -4.99 -10.63
N VAL A 248 -5.71 -3.91 -11.00
CA VAL A 248 -5.75 -2.65 -10.25
C VAL A 248 -7.16 -2.50 -9.70
N ILE A 249 -7.28 -2.53 -8.38
CA ILE A 249 -8.57 -2.33 -7.70
C ILE A 249 -8.60 -0.93 -7.12
N ALA A 250 -9.43 -0.07 -7.67
CA ALA A 250 -9.70 1.24 -7.10
C ALA A 250 -10.60 1.08 -5.85
N VAL A 251 -10.17 1.70 -4.75
CA VAL A 251 -10.97 1.86 -3.52
C VAL A 251 -11.08 3.36 -3.28
N ASP A 252 -12.04 3.98 -3.94
CA ASP A 252 -11.94 5.41 -4.25
C ASP A 252 -13.24 6.22 -4.07
N GLY A 253 -14.28 5.61 -3.51
CA GLY A 253 -15.56 6.30 -3.28
C GLY A 253 -16.21 6.85 -4.56
N GLY A 254 -15.80 6.35 -5.75
CA GLY A 254 -16.25 6.81 -7.05
C GLY A 254 -15.39 7.90 -7.69
N TRP A 255 -14.21 8.20 -7.14
CA TRP A 255 -13.28 9.21 -7.68
C TRP A 255 -13.01 9.03 -9.17
N SER A 256 -12.66 7.83 -9.60
CA SER A 256 -12.23 7.57 -10.98
C SER A 256 -13.36 7.65 -12.01
N VAL A 257 -14.61 7.58 -11.57
CA VAL A 257 -15.81 7.60 -12.43
C VAL A 257 -16.67 8.86 -12.24
N SER A 258 -16.29 9.76 -11.33
CA SER A 258 -16.96 11.02 -11.09
C SER A 258 -16.19 12.17 -11.70
N GLU A 259 -16.90 13.16 -12.26
CA GLU A 259 -16.28 14.38 -12.78
C GLU A 259 -15.73 15.25 -11.64
N GLY A 260 -16.48 15.37 -10.55
CA GLY A 260 -16.22 16.30 -9.45
C GLY A 260 -16.72 17.73 -9.79
N GLN A 261 -16.88 18.55 -8.77
CA GLN A 261 -17.25 19.97 -8.92
C GLN A 261 -16.21 20.85 -8.21
N TYR A 262 -15.90 21.98 -8.80
CA TYR A 262 -14.89 22.93 -8.29
C TYR A 262 -15.56 24.12 -7.60
#